data_459bd6e4b8422da7bc613ab4a16152d1
#
_entry.id   459bd6e4b8422da7bc613ab4a16152d1
#
_cell.length_a   1.000
_cell.length_b   1.000
_cell.length_c   1.000
_cell.angle_alpha   90.00
_cell.angle_beta   90.00
_cell.angle_gamma   90.00
#
_symmetry.space_group_name_H-M   'P 1'
#
loop_
_entity.id
_entity.type
_entity.pdbx_description
1 polymer ?
#
loop_
_entity_poly.entity_id
_entity_poly.type
_entity_poly.pdbx_seq_one_letter_code
_entity_poly.pdbx_strand_id
1 'polypeptide(L)'
;MTTIELLEKLTSPAGVAGEETSSFEALKGLFSLYGDVSTDVSGNIIIHKDGKGKHILLDAHLDTIGFVVTGITDEGFIRVQKVGGVDMRTVEGMELTFHGKEDVYGVVCTVPPHLSDGESKVSADGTCVVDIGMIKEDAEN
;
A
#
# COMPACT_ATOMS: atom_id res chain seq x y z
N MET A 1 6.80 -25.61 1.40
CA MET A 1 5.92 -24.40 1.41
C MET A 1 4.64 -24.75 0.70
N THR A 2 3.51 -24.58 1.35
CA THR A 2 2.17 -24.75 0.78
C THR A 2 1.79 -23.54 -0.07
N THR A 3 0.74 -23.66 -0.89
CA THR A 3 0.23 -22.53 -1.67
C THR A 3 -0.24 -21.38 -0.77
N ILE A 4 -0.82 -21.68 0.39
CA ILE A 4 -1.27 -20.66 1.35
C ILE A 4 -0.08 -19.90 1.91
N GLU A 5 0.96 -20.60 2.41
CA GLU A 5 2.20 -19.98 2.91
C GLU A 5 2.89 -19.13 1.83
N LEU A 6 2.82 -19.54 0.56
CA LEU A 6 3.36 -18.75 -0.54
C LEU A 6 2.55 -17.47 -0.77
N LEU A 7 1.23 -17.57 -0.78
CA LEU A 7 0.33 -16.42 -0.94
C LEU A 7 0.51 -15.41 0.21
N GLU A 8 0.56 -15.89 1.45
CA GLU A 8 0.84 -15.02 2.61
C GLU A 8 2.14 -14.23 2.43
N LYS A 9 3.23 -14.90 2.03
CA LYS A 9 4.51 -14.23 1.78
C LYS A 9 4.49 -13.23 0.63
N LEU A 10 3.70 -13.49 -0.41
CA LEU A 10 3.58 -12.60 -1.56
C LEU A 10 2.68 -11.38 -1.29
N THR A 11 1.71 -11.50 -0.40
CA THR A 11 0.71 -10.46 -0.15
C THR A 11 0.93 -9.68 1.16
N SER A 12 1.83 -10.13 2.03
CA SER A 12 2.12 -9.46 3.31
C SER A 12 2.98 -8.20 3.20
N PRO A 13 3.98 -8.11 2.28
CA PRO A 13 4.78 -6.90 2.20
C PRO A 13 3.94 -5.69 1.78
N ALA A 14 4.11 -4.58 2.49
CA ALA A 14 3.52 -3.32 2.08
C ALA A 14 4.21 -2.80 0.81
N GLY A 15 3.44 -2.26 -0.12
CA GLY A 15 3.99 -1.75 -1.38
C GLY A 15 2.90 -1.15 -2.25
N VAL A 16 2.58 0.13 -2.04
CA VAL A 16 1.78 0.91 -2.99
C VAL A 16 2.64 1.30 -4.19
N ALA A 17 2.00 1.63 -5.32
CA ALA A 17 2.72 2.05 -6.51
C ALA A 17 3.63 3.25 -6.23
N GLY A 18 4.94 3.08 -6.50
CA GLY A 18 6.01 4.04 -6.20
C GLY A 18 6.77 3.78 -4.90
N GLU A 19 6.31 2.89 -4.03
CA GLU A 19 6.96 2.50 -2.76
C GLU A 19 7.08 0.98 -2.62
N GLU A 20 7.43 0.29 -3.72
CA GLU A 20 7.55 -1.17 -3.76
C GLU A 20 8.90 -1.69 -3.23
N THR A 21 9.86 -0.81 -2.93
CA THR A 21 11.24 -1.20 -2.58
C THR A 21 11.29 -2.15 -1.38
N SER A 22 10.47 -1.92 -0.36
CA SER A 22 10.37 -2.79 0.81
C SER A 22 9.87 -4.19 0.45
N SER A 23 8.91 -4.26 -0.48
CA SER A 23 8.38 -5.52 -1.01
C SER A 23 9.45 -6.27 -1.80
N PHE A 24 10.30 -5.59 -2.57
CA PHE A 24 11.38 -6.21 -3.34
C PHE A 24 12.35 -6.97 -2.46
N GLU A 25 12.87 -6.32 -1.42
CA GLU A 25 13.82 -6.96 -0.51
C GLU A 25 13.19 -8.16 0.22
N ALA A 26 11.93 -8.05 0.64
CA ALA A 26 11.22 -9.14 1.29
C ALA A 26 11.01 -10.36 0.35
N LEU A 27 10.76 -10.11 -0.94
CA LEU A 27 10.43 -11.16 -1.91
C LEU A 27 11.64 -11.72 -2.66
N LYS A 28 12.75 -10.97 -2.75
CA LYS A 28 13.96 -11.38 -3.46
C LYS A 28 14.49 -12.75 -3.02
N GLY A 29 14.55 -12.99 -1.69
CA GLY A 29 14.94 -14.27 -1.14
C GLY A 29 13.99 -15.42 -1.49
N LEU A 30 12.70 -15.12 -1.62
CA LEU A 30 11.68 -16.09 -2.05
C LEU A 30 11.84 -16.43 -3.53
N PHE A 31 12.04 -15.44 -4.38
CA PHE A 31 12.16 -15.62 -5.82
C PHE A 31 13.45 -16.33 -6.24
N SER A 32 14.53 -16.19 -5.48
CA SER A 32 15.80 -16.91 -5.72
C SER A 32 15.67 -18.43 -5.64
N LEU A 33 14.59 -18.95 -5.06
CA LEU A 33 14.29 -20.37 -5.06
C LEU A 33 13.88 -20.90 -6.45
N TYR A 34 13.51 -20.00 -7.37
CA TYR A 34 12.94 -20.36 -8.67
C TYR A 34 13.86 -20.05 -9.86
N GLY A 35 14.88 -19.24 -9.69
CA GLY A 35 15.84 -18.88 -10.73
C GLY A 35 16.78 -17.76 -10.31
N ASP A 36 17.55 -17.25 -11.25
CA ASP A 36 18.43 -16.11 -11.04
C ASP A 36 17.61 -14.82 -10.97
N VAL A 37 17.74 -14.08 -9.87
CA VAL A 37 16.96 -12.86 -9.60
C VAL A 37 17.81 -11.64 -9.91
N SER A 38 17.24 -10.74 -10.70
CA SER A 38 17.79 -9.41 -10.99
C SER A 38 16.68 -8.35 -10.92
N THR A 39 17.09 -7.09 -10.87
CA THR A 39 16.18 -5.94 -10.99
C THR A 39 16.64 -5.04 -12.11
N ASP A 40 15.70 -4.44 -12.83
CA ASP A 40 16.01 -3.44 -13.85
C ASP A 40 15.94 -2.00 -13.30
N VAL A 41 16.17 -1.03 -14.18
CA VAL A 41 16.18 0.40 -13.82
C VAL A 41 14.78 0.93 -13.45
N SER A 42 13.72 0.23 -13.80
CA SER A 42 12.34 0.58 -13.48
C SER A 42 11.86 -0.10 -12.20
N GLY A 43 12.73 -0.91 -11.54
CA GLY A 43 12.39 -1.63 -10.31
C GLY A 43 11.68 -2.97 -10.54
N ASN A 44 11.58 -3.47 -11.79
CA ASN A 44 10.99 -4.78 -12.03
C ASN A 44 11.88 -5.88 -11.43
N ILE A 45 11.28 -6.87 -10.76
CA ILE A 45 11.97 -8.09 -10.34
C ILE A 45 11.90 -9.09 -11.50
N ILE A 46 13.04 -9.48 -12.00
CA ILE A 46 13.19 -10.44 -13.11
C ILE A 46 13.75 -11.74 -12.55
N ILE A 47 13.04 -12.83 -12.75
CA ILE A 47 13.48 -14.17 -12.37
C ILE A 47 13.78 -14.92 -13.66
N HIS A 48 15.05 -15.18 -13.91
CA HIS A 48 15.49 -15.93 -15.09
C HIS A 48 15.72 -17.39 -14.72
N LYS A 49 15.13 -18.27 -15.50
CA LYS A 49 15.35 -19.72 -15.40
C LYS A 49 15.82 -20.27 -16.74
N ASP A 50 17.03 -20.79 -16.76
CA ASP A 50 17.57 -21.45 -17.92
C ASP A 50 16.72 -22.62 -18.39
N GLY A 51 16.64 -22.79 -19.70
CA GLY A 51 15.91 -23.88 -20.32
C GLY A 51 16.34 -24.09 -21.77
N LYS A 52 15.80 -25.14 -22.38
CA LYS A 52 16.00 -25.43 -23.82
C LYS A 52 14.69 -25.20 -24.55
N GLY A 53 14.73 -24.39 -25.62
CA GLY A 53 13.56 -24.16 -26.48
C GLY A 53 13.12 -22.73 -26.58
N LYS A 54 11.82 -22.46 -26.66
CA LYS A 54 11.26 -21.12 -26.77
C LYS A 54 11.31 -20.39 -25.44
N HIS A 55 11.59 -19.11 -25.47
CA HIS A 55 11.45 -18.25 -24.30
C HIS A 55 9.98 -17.96 -24.03
N ILE A 56 9.59 -18.05 -22.75
CA ILE A 56 8.25 -17.71 -22.25
C ILE A 56 8.45 -16.62 -21.20
N LEU A 57 7.74 -15.52 -21.33
CA LEU A 57 7.65 -14.47 -20.32
C LEU A 57 6.34 -14.63 -19.57
N LEU A 58 6.42 -14.68 -18.24
CA LEU A 58 5.27 -14.55 -17.33
C LEU A 58 5.38 -13.19 -16.67
N ASP A 59 4.32 -12.41 -16.75
CA ASP A 59 4.26 -11.04 -16.24
C ASP A 59 3.11 -10.90 -15.24
N ALA A 60 3.39 -10.28 -14.08
CA ALA A 60 2.40 -10.00 -13.06
C ALA A 60 2.84 -8.77 -12.26
N HIS A 61 1.88 -7.89 -11.89
CA HIS A 61 2.18 -6.74 -11.05
C HIS A 61 2.38 -7.13 -9.58
N LEU A 62 3.17 -6.34 -8.85
CA LEU A 62 3.51 -6.56 -7.45
C LEU A 62 2.87 -5.52 -6.53
N ASP A 63 2.66 -4.30 -7.03
CA ASP A 63 2.09 -3.21 -6.25
C ASP A 63 0.66 -3.49 -5.79
N THR A 64 0.31 -2.92 -4.65
CA THR A 64 -1.03 -2.98 -4.07
C THR A 64 -1.71 -1.62 -4.14
N ILE A 65 -3.03 -1.61 -4.03
CA ILE A 65 -3.77 -0.37 -3.80
C ILE A 65 -3.53 0.11 -2.36
N GLY A 66 -3.60 1.43 -2.15
CA GLY A 66 -3.44 1.99 -0.81
C GLY A 66 -3.54 3.51 -0.83
N PHE A 67 -2.79 4.14 0.06
CA PHE A 67 -2.80 5.58 0.23
C PHE A 67 -1.38 6.13 0.38
N VAL A 68 -1.18 7.37 -0.03
CA VAL A 68 0.03 8.15 0.22
C VAL A 68 -0.32 9.34 1.13
N VAL A 69 0.53 9.61 2.11
CA VAL A 69 0.38 10.78 2.98
C VAL A 69 0.68 12.06 2.18
N THR A 70 -0.24 13.02 2.24
CA THR A 70 -0.11 14.31 1.56
C THR A 70 0.07 15.49 2.51
N GLY A 71 -0.15 15.29 3.80
CA GLY A 71 0.06 16.30 4.84
C GLY A 71 -0.53 15.90 6.17
N ILE A 72 -0.23 16.73 7.18
CA ILE A 72 -0.75 16.62 8.55
C ILE A 72 -1.49 17.92 8.86
N THR A 73 -2.67 17.81 9.48
CA THR A 73 -3.44 18.98 9.87
C THR A 73 -2.91 19.58 11.18
N ASP A 74 -3.35 20.79 11.52
CA ASP A 74 -2.93 21.42 12.78
C ASP A 74 -3.48 20.69 14.03
N GLU A 75 -4.53 19.88 13.85
CA GLU A 75 -5.11 19.03 14.90
C GLU A 75 -4.44 17.65 15.00
N GLY A 76 -3.50 17.31 14.10
CA GLY A 76 -2.77 16.04 14.11
C GLY A 76 -3.37 14.94 13.23
N PHE A 77 -4.45 15.22 12.47
CA PHE A 77 -4.98 14.26 11.51
C PHE A 77 -4.09 14.12 10.28
N ILE A 78 -4.00 12.93 9.74
CA ILE A 78 -3.23 12.65 8.52
C ILE A 78 -4.12 12.79 7.29
N ARG A 79 -3.71 13.63 6.34
CA ARG A 79 -4.32 13.72 5.02
C ARG A 79 -3.69 12.70 4.10
N VAL A 80 -4.51 11.91 3.43
CA VAL A 80 -4.05 10.88 2.51
C VAL A 80 -4.76 11.00 1.16
N GLN A 81 -4.05 10.61 0.11
CA GLN A 81 -4.53 10.49 -1.26
C GLN A 81 -4.49 9.02 -1.67
N LYS A 82 -5.55 8.52 -2.28
CA LYS A 82 -5.57 7.15 -2.78
C LYS A 82 -4.54 6.93 -3.90
N VAL A 83 -3.95 5.74 -3.90
CA VAL A 83 -3.09 5.21 -4.95
C VAL A 83 -3.71 3.93 -5.48
N GLY A 84 -3.86 3.83 -6.80
CA GLY A 84 -4.53 2.71 -7.45
C GLY A 84 -6.06 2.74 -7.34
N GLY A 85 -6.67 1.59 -7.51
CA GLY A 85 -8.11 1.39 -7.66
C GLY A 85 -8.92 1.34 -6.36
N VAL A 86 -8.58 2.14 -5.35
CA VAL A 86 -9.31 2.18 -4.07
C VAL A 86 -10.74 2.66 -4.28
N ASP A 87 -11.72 1.90 -3.82
CA ASP A 87 -13.14 2.31 -3.79
C ASP A 87 -13.40 3.15 -2.53
N MET A 88 -13.41 4.46 -2.71
CA MET A 88 -13.56 5.41 -1.60
C MET A 88 -14.88 5.26 -0.84
N ARG A 89 -15.90 4.62 -1.42
CA ARG A 89 -17.20 4.39 -0.75
C ARG A 89 -17.09 3.39 0.41
N THR A 90 -16.04 2.56 0.41
CA THR A 90 -15.83 1.52 1.43
C THR A 90 -14.79 1.91 2.47
N VAL A 91 -14.16 3.06 2.32
CA VAL A 91 -12.98 3.45 3.13
C VAL A 91 -13.36 4.10 4.46
N GLU A 92 -14.53 4.73 4.57
CA GLU A 92 -14.97 5.39 5.79
C GLU A 92 -15.02 4.41 6.98
N GLY A 93 -14.36 4.78 8.07
CA GLY A 93 -14.27 3.96 9.28
C GLY A 93 -13.30 2.77 9.19
N MET A 94 -12.59 2.59 8.07
CA MET A 94 -11.55 1.56 7.97
C MET A 94 -10.30 1.93 8.76
N GLU A 95 -9.63 0.91 9.27
CA GLU A 95 -8.30 1.03 9.85
C GLU A 95 -7.26 1.06 8.73
N LEU A 96 -6.29 1.98 8.85
CA LEU A 96 -5.12 2.07 7.98
C LEU A 96 -3.85 1.93 8.83
N THR A 97 -2.83 1.32 8.23
CA THR A 97 -1.47 1.27 8.79
C THR A 97 -0.58 2.24 8.02
N PHE A 98 0.06 3.15 8.73
CA PHE A 98 1.07 4.05 8.20
C PHE A 98 2.45 3.46 8.44
N HIS A 99 3.18 3.20 7.38
CA HIS A 99 4.53 2.67 7.43
C HIS A 99 5.54 3.83 7.46
N GLY A 100 6.01 4.17 8.67
CA GLY A 100 7.01 5.21 8.91
C GLY A 100 8.27 4.64 9.55
N LYS A 101 8.85 5.39 10.51
CA LYS A 101 9.92 4.87 11.38
C LYS A 101 9.42 3.67 12.20
N GLU A 102 8.19 3.77 12.65
CA GLU A 102 7.42 2.71 13.30
C GLU A 102 6.04 2.68 12.63
N ASP A 103 5.36 1.54 12.70
CA ASP A 103 4.00 1.41 12.18
C ASP A 103 3.02 2.17 13.10
N VAL A 104 2.24 3.06 12.51
CA VAL A 104 1.18 3.80 13.19
C VAL A 104 -0.18 3.40 12.63
N TYR A 105 -1.14 3.17 13.51
CA TYR A 105 -2.50 2.79 13.14
C TYR A 105 -3.43 3.98 13.26
N GLY A 106 -4.35 4.10 12.31
CA GLY A 106 -5.35 5.16 12.32
C GLY A 106 -6.66 4.71 11.71
N VAL A 107 -7.70 5.50 11.95
CA VAL A 107 -9.05 5.24 11.44
C VAL A 107 -9.46 6.36 10.50
N VAL A 108 -9.97 6.00 9.32
CA VAL A 108 -10.48 6.98 8.36
C VAL A 108 -11.68 7.71 8.95
N CYS A 109 -11.58 9.03 9.02
CA CYS A 109 -12.64 9.89 9.55
C CYS A 109 -13.88 9.86 8.66
N THR A 110 -15.04 9.94 9.30
CA THR A 110 -16.33 10.08 8.64
C THR A 110 -17.00 11.39 9.05
N VAL A 111 -17.85 11.95 8.22
CA VAL A 111 -18.69 13.07 8.59
C VAL A 111 -19.94 12.53 9.28
N PRO A 112 -20.23 12.91 10.54
CA PRO A 112 -21.44 12.46 11.22
C PRO A 112 -22.70 12.83 10.42
N PRO A 113 -23.74 11.98 10.40
CA PRO A 113 -24.95 12.20 9.59
C PRO A 113 -25.65 13.56 9.84
N HIS A 114 -25.60 14.06 11.08
CA HIS A 114 -26.21 15.35 11.45
C HIS A 114 -25.39 16.57 11.00
N LEU A 115 -24.16 16.39 10.52
CA LEU A 115 -23.31 17.42 9.93
C LEU A 115 -23.15 17.23 8.41
N SER A 116 -23.73 16.17 7.87
CA SER A 116 -23.71 15.92 6.43
C SER A 116 -24.96 16.52 5.78
N ASP A 117 -24.80 17.10 4.60
CA ASP A 117 -25.91 17.64 3.79
C ASP A 117 -26.77 16.53 3.14
N GLY A 118 -26.69 15.29 3.66
CA GLY A 118 -27.39 14.10 3.14
C GLY A 118 -26.76 13.48 1.89
N GLU A 119 -25.74 14.11 1.33
CA GLU A 119 -24.89 13.50 0.32
C GLU A 119 -23.63 12.95 1.00
N SER A 120 -23.40 11.65 0.92
CA SER A 120 -22.11 11.06 1.26
C SER A 120 -21.06 11.66 0.32
N LYS A 121 -20.39 12.71 0.78
CA LYS A 121 -19.26 13.30 0.06
C LYS A 121 -18.04 12.45 0.31
N VAL A 122 -18.08 11.21 -0.20
CA VAL A 122 -16.84 10.53 -0.53
C VAL A 122 -16.06 11.48 -1.42
N SER A 123 -14.90 11.89 -0.99
CA SER A 123 -14.08 12.85 -1.73
C SER A 123 -13.86 12.34 -3.15
N ALA A 124 -14.48 12.98 -4.14
CA ALA A 124 -14.42 12.56 -5.53
C ALA A 124 -12.99 12.58 -6.08
N ASP A 125 -12.10 13.34 -5.43
CA ASP A 125 -10.68 13.46 -5.76
C ASP A 125 -9.84 12.32 -5.13
N GLY A 126 -10.43 11.45 -4.30
CA GLY A 126 -9.75 10.31 -3.68
C GLY A 126 -8.92 10.69 -2.44
N THR A 127 -9.17 11.86 -1.84
CA THR A 127 -8.56 12.26 -0.56
C THR A 127 -9.43 11.85 0.62
N CYS A 128 -8.82 11.54 1.75
CA CYS A 128 -9.51 11.41 3.03
C CYS A 128 -8.58 11.83 4.19
N VAL A 129 -9.17 11.90 5.38
CA VAL A 129 -8.49 12.28 6.61
C VAL A 129 -8.54 11.11 7.57
N VAL A 130 -7.43 10.84 8.26
CA VAL A 130 -7.27 9.69 9.14
C VAL A 130 -6.89 10.19 10.53
N ASP A 131 -7.60 9.71 11.54
CA ASP A 131 -7.29 9.95 12.95
C ASP A 131 -6.32 8.88 13.44
N ILE A 132 -5.15 9.29 13.90
CA ILE A 132 -4.11 8.43 14.47
C ILE A 132 -3.99 8.59 15.99
N GLY A 133 -4.85 9.40 16.62
CA GLY A 133 -4.85 9.65 18.07
C GLY A 133 -3.66 10.45 18.57
N MET A 134 -2.95 11.19 17.71
CA MET A 134 -1.77 11.98 18.04
C MET A 134 -2.00 13.48 17.80
N ILE A 135 -1.28 14.32 18.52
CA ILE A 135 -1.16 15.75 18.18
C ILE A 135 -0.15 15.94 17.05
N LYS A 136 -0.18 17.10 16.39
CA LYS A 136 0.64 17.38 15.21
C LYS A 136 2.13 17.14 15.44
N GLU A 137 2.68 17.64 16.55
CA GLU A 137 4.09 17.51 16.89
C GLU A 137 4.56 16.06 17.01
N ASP A 138 3.70 15.18 17.50
CA ASP A 138 4.00 13.74 17.60
C ASP A 138 3.83 13.03 16.26
N ALA A 139 2.86 13.45 15.45
CA ALA A 139 2.60 12.90 14.14
C ALA A 139 3.68 13.26 13.08
N GLU A 140 4.44 14.34 13.29
CA GLU A 140 5.54 14.78 12.42
C GLU A 140 6.88 14.07 12.73
N ASN A 141 7.01 13.33 13.83
CA ASN A 141 8.23 12.68 14.31
C ASN A 141 8.31 11.19 13.94
#